data_3fd4faa404f7f041aaee0ac5259b1fbe
#
_entry.id   3fd4faa404f7f041aaee0ac5259b1fbe
#
_cell.length_a   1.000
_cell.length_b   1.000
_cell.length_c   1.000
_cell.angle_alpha   90.00
_cell.angle_beta   90.00
_cell.angle_gamma   90.00
#
_symmetry.space_group_name_H-M   'P 1'
#
loop_
_entity.id
_entity.type
_entity.pdbx_description
1 polymer ?
#
loop_
_entity_poly.entity_id
_entity_poly.type
_entity_poly.pdbx_seq_one_letter_code
_entity_poly.pdbx_strand_id
1 'polypeptide(L)'
;MKSKFLLILLACSVAAVAQARMKSCAGQDKKEEPKSTKAEPNTPAVQTAAEDPAYKIGPQDVLKIDVWREDQLTRVVPVRPDGKVTLPLLNDVQAVGLTPMELAGVIREDLKKFINNPQVTVTVTEINSRRIYVTGEVTKPGAYALLPHMTVLQALSSSSGFTQFARIKNIYVLRTESGKQIKLPFNYKDAISGKNPEQNIELQPGDVIVVP
;
A
#
# COMPACT_ATOMS: atom_id res chain seq x y z
N MET A 1 49.46 47.98 18.58
CA MET A 1 49.62 49.26 17.80
C MET A 1 48.22 49.54 17.25
N LYS A 2 47.51 50.45 17.88
CA LYS A 2 47.19 51.79 17.37
C LYS A 2 46.26 51.68 16.15
N SER A 3 45.09 52.23 16.03
CA SER A 3 44.52 53.51 16.54
C SER A 3 43.15 53.58 15.86
N LYS A 4 42.03 53.72 16.53
CA LYS A 4 41.38 54.99 16.78
C LYS A 4 40.62 55.64 15.62
N PHE A 5 39.42 55.99 15.98
CA PHE A 5 38.61 57.20 15.76
C PHE A 5 37.51 57.06 14.71
N LEU A 6 36.32 57.54 14.78
CA LEU A 6 35.59 58.49 15.65
C LEU A 6 34.22 58.63 15.01
N LEU A 7 33.09 58.33 15.69
CA LEU A 7 32.13 59.34 16.16
C LEU A 7 31.74 60.45 15.18
N ILE A 8 30.44 60.61 14.94
CA ILE A 8 29.60 61.83 14.92
C ILE A 8 28.23 61.35 14.42
N LEU A 9 27.12 61.19 15.21
CA LEU A 9 26.28 62.15 15.94
C LEU A 9 25.64 63.19 15.03
N LEU A 10 24.33 63.14 14.89
CA LEU A 10 23.30 64.17 15.12
C LEU A 10 22.03 63.68 14.41
N ALA A 11 20.96 63.34 15.04
CA ALA A 11 20.02 64.09 15.86
C ALA A 11 19.14 65.06 15.05
N CYS A 12 17.90 64.98 15.28
CA CYS A 12 16.80 65.92 15.23
C CYS A 12 15.68 65.40 14.33
N SER A 13 14.57 65.19 14.78
CA SER A 13 13.57 65.70 15.70
C SER A 13 12.23 65.81 14.96
N VAL A 14 11.25 65.15 15.60
CA VAL A 14 9.94 65.72 15.98
C VAL A 14 9.05 66.31 14.86
N ALA A 15 7.91 65.73 14.67
CA ALA A 15 6.65 66.32 15.04
C ALA A 15 5.47 65.49 14.55
N ALA A 16 4.67 65.18 15.52
CA ALA A 16 3.29 64.78 15.47
C ALA A 16 2.44 65.72 14.62
N VAL A 17 1.36 65.21 14.04
CA VAL A 17 0.01 65.75 14.28
C VAL A 17 -1.01 64.74 13.71
N ALA A 18 -1.90 64.35 14.60
CA ALA A 18 -3.15 63.69 14.33
C ALA A 18 -4.08 64.55 13.45
N GLN A 19 -4.86 63.92 12.64
CA GLN A 19 -6.30 64.27 12.58
C GLN A 19 -7.08 63.23 11.76
N ALA A 20 -8.18 62.91 12.35
CA ALA A 20 -9.26 62.09 11.96
C ALA A 20 -10.05 62.63 10.76
N ARG A 21 -10.72 61.78 10.07
CA ARG A 21 -12.13 61.76 9.72
C ARG A 21 -12.47 61.28 8.32
N MET A 22 -13.31 60.26 8.36
CA MET A 22 -14.58 60.11 7.63
C MET A 22 -14.60 59.62 6.18
N LYS A 23 -15.18 58.42 6.12
CA LYS A 23 -16.24 57.99 5.15
C LYS A 23 -16.03 58.21 3.67
N SER A 24 -15.97 57.15 2.91
CA SER A 24 -16.99 56.90 1.90
C SER A 24 -16.89 55.45 1.39
N CYS A 25 -18.02 54.80 1.35
CA CYS A 25 -18.28 53.57 0.63
C CYS A 25 -18.09 53.79 -0.86
N ALA A 26 -17.35 52.95 -1.51
CA ALA A 26 -17.59 52.59 -2.90
C ALA A 26 -16.94 51.22 -3.15
N GLY A 27 -17.77 50.26 -3.52
CA GLY A 27 -17.41 48.92 -3.83
C GLY A 27 -16.46 48.80 -5.02
N GLN A 28 -15.56 47.87 -4.90
CA GLN A 28 -14.97 47.23 -6.08
C GLN A 28 -14.92 45.76 -5.79
N ASP A 29 -15.78 45.07 -6.51
CA ASP A 29 -15.76 43.62 -6.68
C ASP A 29 -14.38 43.21 -7.20
N LYS A 30 -13.55 42.65 -6.34
CA LYS A 30 -12.37 41.90 -6.74
C LYS A 30 -12.77 40.45 -6.78
N LYS A 31 -13.11 40.03 -7.99
CA LYS A 31 -13.34 38.65 -8.38
C LYS A 31 -12.06 37.87 -8.07
N GLU A 32 -12.04 37.15 -6.94
CA GLU A 32 -11.04 36.16 -6.68
C GLU A 32 -11.33 34.98 -7.60
N GLU A 33 -10.43 34.79 -8.57
CA GLU A 33 -10.33 33.54 -9.31
C GLU A 33 -10.06 32.41 -8.32
N PRO A 34 -10.83 31.30 -8.38
CA PRO A 34 -10.50 30.13 -7.59
C PRO A 34 -9.20 29.54 -8.17
N LYS A 35 -8.15 29.63 -7.38
CA LYS A 35 -6.89 28.95 -7.61
C LYS A 35 -7.20 27.45 -7.74
N SER A 36 -7.21 26.97 -8.98
CA SER A 36 -7.32 25.55 -9.32
C SER A 36 -6.19 24.81 -8.61
N THR A 37 -6.50 24.24 -7.47
CA THR A 37 -5.68 23.23 -6.84
C THR A 37 -5.77 22.00 -7.74
N LYS A 38 -4.77 21.85 -8.60
CA LYS A 38 -4.54 20.66 -9.40
C LYS A 38 -4.50 19.49 -8.41
N ALA A 39 -5.58 18.75 -8.34
CA ALA A 39 -5.62 17.50 -7.63
C ALA A 39 -4.56 16.59 -8.29
N GLU A 40 -3.47 16.35 -7.61
CA GLU A 40 -2.57 15.27 -7.96
C GLU A 40 -3.40 13.97 -7.93
N PRO A 41 -3.27 13.12 -8.95
CA PRO A 41 -3.91 11.83 -8.90
C PRO A 41 -3.36 11.11 -7.67
N ASN A 42 -4.26 10.79 -6.74
CA ASN A 42 -3.99 9.97 -5.58
C ASN A 42 -3.58 8.58 -6.10
N THR A 43 -2.31 8.45 -6.41
CA THR A 43 -1.70 7.16 -6.71
C THR A 43 -1.86 6.35 -5.43
N PRO A 44 -2.59 5.22 -5.46
CA PRO A 44 -2.68 4.37 -4.29
C PRO A 44 -1.24 4.05 -3.88
N ALA A 45 -0.90 4.39 -2.64
CA ALA A 45 0.38 4.04 -2.06
C ALA A 45 0.55 2.53 -2.28
N VAL A 46 1.47 2.17 -3.14
CA VAL A 46 1.93 0.80 -3.30
C VAL A 46 2.51 0.45 -1.93
N GLN A 47 1.69 -0.21 -1.12
CA GLN A 47 2.17 -0.82 0.12
C GLN A 47 3.16 -1.89 -0.34
N THR A 48 4.42 -1.53 -0.28
CA THR A 48 5.53 -2.46 -0.44
C THR A 48 5.37 -3.52 0.64
N ALA A 49 4.76 -4.65 0.27
CA ALA A 49 4.70 -5.87 1.08
C ALA A 49 6.10 -6.50 1.20
N ALA A 50 7.13 -5.66 1.24
CA ALA A 50 8.51 -6.02 0.92
C ALA A 50 9.30 -6.58 2.10
N GLU A 51 8.72 -6.73 3.30
CA GLU A 51 9.57 -7.01 4.47
C GLU A 51 9.04 -8.09 5.43
N ASP A 52 8.19 -8.98 4.98
CA ASP A 52 7.96 -10.21 5.73
C ASP A 52 9.03 -11.25 5.30
N PRO A 53 10.05 -11.52 6.14
CA PRO A 53 11.09 -12.48 5.80
C PRO A 53 10.54 -13.89 5.61
N ALA A 54 9.33 -14.16 6.04
CA ALA A 54 8.61 -15.42 5.87
C ALA A 54 7.75 -15.45 4.60
N TYR A 55 7.67 -14.33 3.83
CA TYR A 55 6.89 -14.32 2.62
C TYR A 55 7.48 -15.27 1.57
N LYS A 56 6.65 -16.20 1.09
CA LYS A 56 6.97 -17.07 -0.03
C LYS A 56 6.20 -16.63 -1.26
N ILE A 57 6.92 -16.48 -2.35
CA ILE A 57 6.40 -16.10 -3.65
C ILE A 57 5.39 -17.14 -4.11
N GLY A 58 4.24 -16.68 -4.60
CA GLY A 58 3.17 -17.51 -5.13
C GLY A 58 2.90 -17.26 -6.62
N PRO A 59 2.05 -18.09 -7.25
CA PRO A 59 1.63 -17.87 -8.63
C PRO A 59 0.90 -16.53 -8.78
N GLN A 60 1.08 -15.88 -9.94
CA GLN A 60 0.50 -14.58 -10.29
C GLN A 60 1.05 -13.36 -9.54
N ASP A 61 1.97 -13.53 -8.60
CA ASP A 61 2.69 -12.40 -8.02
C ASP A 61 3.49 -11.67 -9.09
N VAL A 62 3.66 -10.36 -8.91
CA VAL A 62 4.48 -9.55 -9.80
C VAL A 62 5.78 -9.20 -9.10
N LEU A 63 6.88 -9.58 -9.70
CA LEU A 63 8.22 -9.37 -9.17
C LEU A 63 8.96 -8.34 -10.02
N LYS A 64 9.63 -7.41 -9.36
CA LYS A 64 10.63 -6.56 -9.98
C LYS A 64 12.01 -7.15 -9.68
N ILE A 65 12.74 -7.49 -10.73
CA ILE A 65 14.08 -8.04 -10.66
C ILE A 65 15.03 -6.97 -11.17
N ASP A 66 15.87 -6.46 -10.27
CA ASP A 66 16.88 -5.46 -10.58
C ASP A 66 18.27 -6.12 -10.61
N VAL A 67 18.98 -5.96 -11.72
CA VAL A 67 20.36 -6.40 -11.88
C VAL A 67 21.25 -5.18 -12.01
N TRP A 68 22.12 -4.97 -11.04
CA TRP A 68 22.98 -3.77 -10.96
C TRP A 68 23.83 -3.59 -12.21
N ARG A 69 23.75 -2.41 -12.83
CA ARG A 69 24.44 -2.03 -14.07
C ARG A 69 24.04 -2.80 -15.33
N GLU A 70 22.93 -3.55 -15.28
CA GLU A 70 22.43 -4.33 -16.42
C GLU A 70 20.93 -4.00 -16.64
N ASP A 71 20.67 -2.82 -17.20
CA ASP A 71 19.31 -2.33 -17.45
C ASP A 71 18.50 -3.27 -18.36
N GLN A 72 19.18 -3.99 -19.27
CA GLN A 72 18.53 -4.94 -20.17
C GLN A 72 17.98 -6.17 -19.44
N LEU A 73 18.50 -6.49 -18.28
CA LEU A 73 18.05 -7.61 -17.45
C LEU A 73 17.08 -7.17 -16.35
N THR A 74 17.08 -5.87 -16.01
CA THR A 74 16.17 -5.28 -15.05
C THR A 74 14.76 -5.19 -15.62
N ARG A 75 13.80 -5.88 -15.00
CA ARG A 75 12.40 -5.89 -15.45
C ARG A 75 11.41 -6.28 -14.39
N VAL A 76 10.15 -5.96 -14.67
CA VAL A 76 9.00 -6.44 -13.90
C VAL A 76 8.43 -7.65 -14.63
N VAL A 77 8.29 -8.76 -13.91
CA VAL A 77 7.80 -10.03 -14.47
C VAL A 77 6.75 -10.66 -13.56
N PRO A 78 5.64 -11.16 -14.11
CA PRO A 78 4.68 -11.95 -13.35
C PRO A 78 5.21 -13.38 -13.16
N VAL A 79 4.89 -13.96 -12.01
CA VAL A 79 5.09 -15.38 -11.76
C VAL A 79 4.01 -16.15 -12.51
N ARG A 80 4.43 -17.05 -13.37
CA ARG A 80 3.53 -17.86 -14.18
C ARG A 80 2.75 -18.88 -13.32
N PRO A 81 1.61 -19.42 -13.80
CA PRO A 81 0.87 -20.45 -13.08
C PRO A 81 1.67 -21.73 -12.79
N ASP A 82 2.69 -22.03 -13.62
CA ASP A 82 3.63 -23.15 -13.40
C ASP A 82 4.69 -22.85 -12.32
N GLY A 83 4.63 -21.66 -11.70
CA GLY A 83 5.53 -21.26 -10.61
C GLY A 83 6.88 -20.71 -11.05
N LYS A 84 7.06 -20.44 -12.33
CA LYS A 84 8.33 -19.95 -12.88
C LYS A 84 8.25 -18.49 -13.30
N VAL A 85 9.40 -17.84 -13.34
CA VAL A 85 9.60 -16.53 -13.97
C VAL A 85 10.53 -16.70 -15.17
N THR A 86 10.26 -15.96 -16.26
CA THR A 86 11.07 -16.01 -17.47
C THR A 86 11.96 -14.77 -17.52
N LEU A 87 13.27 -14.98 -17.57
CA LEU A 87 14.28 -13.94 -17.62
C LEU A 87 15.16 -14.07 -18.86
N PRO A 88 15.66 -12.95 -19.42
CA PRO A 88 16.67 -13.02 -20.46
C PRO A 88 17.89 -13.78 -19.97
N LEU A 89 18.55 -14.49 -20.85
CA LEU A 89 19.74 -15.33 -20.63
C LEU A 89 19.49 -16.59 -19.78
N LEU A 90 18.58 -16.53 -18.78
CA LEU A 90 18.32 -17.65 -17.86
C LEU A 90 17.11 -18.49 -18.27
N ASN A 91 16.27 -17.98 -19.19
CA ASN A 91 14.99 -18.60 -19.55
C ASN A 91 14.07 -18.75 -18.31
N ASP A 92 13.68 -19.96 -17.98
CA ASP A 92 12.72 -20.26 -16.91
C ASP A 92 13.42 -20.56 -15.59
N VAL A 93 13.16 -19.75 -14.56
CA VAL A 93 13.68 -19.90 -13.20
C VAL A 93 12.53 -20.20 -12.25
N GLN A 94 12.67 -21.21 -11.38
CA GLN A 94 11.66 -21.51 -10.35
C GLN A 94 11.58 -20.40 -9.32
N ALA A 95 10.39 -19.86 -9.11
CA ALA A 95 10.16 -18.75 -8.18
C ALA A 95 9.20 -19.11 -7.02
N VAL A 96 8.15 -19.89 -7.31
CA VAL A 96 7.15 -20.27 -6.29
C VAL A 96 7.78 -21.08 -5.17
N GLY A 97 7.41 -20.72 -3.93
CA GLY A 97 7.87 -21.36 -2.71
C GLY A 97 9.17 -20.79 -2.15
N LEU A 98 9.89 -19.98 -2.93
CA LEU A 98 11.09 -19.28 -2.49
C LEU A 98 10.74 -17.91 -1.89
N THR A 99 11.58 -17.43 -1.01
CA THR A 99 11.54 -16.02 -0.58
C THR A 99 12.20 -15.13 -1.65
N PRO A 100 11.94 -13.83 -1.69
CA PRO A 100 12.62 -12.92 -2.61
C PRO A 100 14.14 -12.96 -2.52
N MET A 101 14.68 -13.15 -1.31
CA MET A 101 16.12 -13.28 -1.09
C MET A 101 16.69 -14.58 -1.66
N GLU A 102 16.00 -15.69 -1.46
CA GLU A 102 16.41 -16.99 -2.02
C GLU A 102 16.39 -16.95 -3.55
N LEU A 103 15.31 -16.38 -4.13
CA LEU A 103 15.21 -16.22 -5.58
C LEU A 103 16.34 -15.32 -6.13
N ALA A 104 16.66 -14.21 -5.45
CA ALA A 104 17.80 -13.37 -5.83
C ALA A 104 19.12 -14.14 -5.81
N GLY A 105 19.28 -15.05 -4.83
CA GLY A 105 20.42 -15.96 -4.74
C GLY A 105 20.52 -16.89 -5.95
N VAL A 106 19.42 -17.57 -6.29
CA VAL A 106 19.36 -18.49 -7.44
C VAL A 106 19.68 -17.76 -8.75
N ILE A 107 19.03 -16.62 -8.98
CA ILE A 107 19.26 -15.81 -10.19
C ILE A 107 20.73 -15.35 -10.26
N ARG A 108 21.31 -14.93 -9.13
CA ARG A 108 22.71 -14.52 -9.06
C ARG A 108 23.67 -15.64 -9.46
N GLU A 109 23.46 -16.85 -8.94
CA GLU A 109 24.30 -18.00 -9.28
C GLU A 109 24.21 -18.33 -10.77
N ASP A 110 23.02 -18.32 -11.33
CA ASP A 110 22.83 -18.62 -12.76
C ASP A 110 23.40 -17.52 -13.67
N LEU A 111 23.31 -16.26 -13.28
CA LEU A 111 23.90 -15.14 -14.04
C LEU A 111 25.43 -15.12 -14.04
N LYS A 112 26.10 -15.77 -13.07
CA LYS A 112 27.57 -15.86 -13.04
C LYS A 112 28.17 -16.50 -14.30
N LYS A 113 27.38 -17.29 -15.02
CA LYS A 113 27.78 -17.89 -16.31
C LYS A 113 27.93 -16.86 -17.43
N PHE A 114 27.28 -15.70 -17.30
CA PHE A 114 27.18 -14.67 -18.33
C PHE A 114 27.77 -13.33 -17.90
N ILE A 115 27.80 -13.04 -16.59
CA ILE A 115 28.20 -11.74 -16.05
C ILE A 115 29.16 -11.96 -14.87
N ASN A 116 30.21 -11.16 -14.82
CA ASN A 116 31.13 -11.17 -13.69
C ASN A 116 30.51 -10.47 -12.47
N ASN A 117 30.39 -11.17 -11.35
CA ASN A 117 29.91 -10.66 -10.07
C ASN A 117 28.56 -9.95 -10.12
N PRO A 118 27.48 -10.60 -10.61
CA PRO A 118 26.16 -9.98 -10.72
C PRO A 118 25.59 -9.66 -9.33
N GLN A 119 25.02 -8.47 -9.17
CA GLN A 119 24.25 -8.08 -7.98
C GLN A 119 22.78 -8.06 -8.37
N VAL A 120 21.98 -8.91 -7.73
CA VAL A 120 20.57 -9.10 -8.04
C VAL A 120 19.73 -8.74 -6.81
N THR A 121 18.71 -7.93 -7.03
CA THR A 121 17.68 -7.60 -6.03
C THR A 121 16.31 -8.02 -6.58
N VAL A 122 15.54 -8.74 -5.79
CA VAL A 122 14.16 -9.12 -6.13
C VAL A 122 13.22 -8.45 -5.17
N THR A 123 12.26 -7.68 -5.70
CA THR A 123 11.23 -6.99 -4.94
C THR A 123 9.86 -7.46 -5.42
N VAL A 124 8.95 -7.78 -4.50
CA VAL A 124 7.55 -8.09 -4.83
C VAL A 124 6.80 -6.77 -4.99
N THR A 125 6.31 -6.48 -6.20
CA THR A 125 5.54 -5.26 -6.48
C THR A 125 4.05 -5.46 -6.29
N GLU A 126 3.54 -6.67 -6.57
CA GLU A 126 2.13 -7.00 -6.35
C GLU A 126 2.00 -8.43 -5.81
N ILE A 127 1.23 -8.58 -4.73
CA ILE A 127 0.87 -9.87 -4.17
C ILE A 127 -0.50 -10.26 -4.69
N ASN A 128 -0.51 -11.14 -5.69
CA ASN A 128 -1.73 -11.65 -6.31
C ASN A 128 -2.04 -13.09 -5.88
N SER A 129 -1.06 -13.80 -5.36
CA SER A 129 -1.17 -15.18 -4.89
C SER A 129 -1.96 -15.32 -3.59
N ARG A 130 -1.99 -14.26 -2.77
CA ARG A 130 -2.67 -14.25 -1.47
C ARG A 130 -3.82 -13.26 -1.51
N ARG A 131 -5.01 -13.72 -1.85
CA ARG A 131 -6.23 -12.90 -1.88
C ARG A 131 -7.35 -13.54 -1.10
N ILE A 132 -8.19 -12.69 -0.55
CA ILE A 132 -9.49 -13.03 0.02
C ILE A 132 -10.58 -12.32 -0.78
N TYR A 133 -11.79 -12.80 -0.66
CA TYR A 133 -12.93 -12.24 -1.36
C TYR A 133 -13.99 -11.82 -0.35
N VAL A 134 -14.52 -10.60 -0.52
CA VAL A 134 -15.63 -10.10 0.31
C VAL A 134 -16.81 -9.85 -0.61
N THR A 135 -17.95 -10.43 -0.28
CA THR A 135 -19.17 -10.37 -1.10
C THR A 135 -20.43 -10.18 -0.24
N GLY A 136 -21.52 -9.75 -0.88
CA GLY A 136 -22.80 -9.49 -0.23
C GLY A 136 -22.98 -8.03 0.17
N GLU A 137 -23.66 -7.78 1.29
CA GLU A 137 -24.07 -6.46 1.77
C GLU A 137 -22.93 -5.68 2.42
N VAL A 138 -21.86 -5.45 1.66
CA VAL A 138 -20.72 -4.57 2.02
C VAL A 138 -20.66 -3.37 1.07
N THR A 139 -20.08 -2.28 1.51
CA THR A 139 -19.99 -1.06 0.70
C THR A 139 -19.13 -1.25 -0.54
N LYS A 140 -18.05 -2.02 -0.42
CA LYS A 140 -17.15 -2.35 -1.55
C LYS A 140 -16.89 -3.85 -1.59
N PRO A 141 -17.73 -4.62 -2.30
CA PRO A 141 -17.45 -6.03 -2.54
C PRO A 141 -16.29 -6.18 -3.52
N GLY A 142 -15.48 -7.22 -3.35
CA GLY A 142 -14.34 -7.46 -4.25
C GLY A 142 -13.27 -8.37 -3.67
N ALA A 143 -12.16 -8.47 -4.39
CA ALA A 143 -10.97 -9.19 -3.97
C ALA A 143 -10.02 -8.24 -3.22
N TYR A 144 -9.51 -8.68 -2.09
CA TYR A 144 -8.58 -7.93 -1.25
C TYR A 144 -7.29 -8.71 -1.05
N ALA A 145 -6.17 -8.00 -0.99
CA ALA A 145 -4.90 -8.62 -0.62
C ALA A 145 -4.96 -9.12 0.83
N LEU A 146 -4.52 -10.34 1.04
CA LEU A 146 -4.41 -10.92 2.37
C LEU A 146 -3.08 -10.48 3.00
N LEU A 147 -3.15 -9.63 4.01
CA LEU A 147 -2.00 -9.23 4.81
C LEU A 147 -1.64 -10.33 5.84
N PRO A 148 -0.40 -10.38 6.32
CA PRO A 148 -0.01 -11.28 7.40
C PRO A 148 -0.93 -11.12 8.61
N HIS A 149 -1.39 -12.26 9.17
CA HIS A 149 -2.29 -12.32 10.34
C HIS A 149 -3.60 -11.53 10.19
N MET A 150 -4.08 -11.34 8.96
CA MET A 150 -5.31 -10.61 8.71
C MET A 150 -6.53 -11.38 9.24
N THR A 151 -7.33 -10.72 10.07
CA THR A 151 -8.55 -11.29 10.65
C THR A 151 -9.80 -10.87 9.87
N VAL A 152 -10.93 -11.55 10.14
CA VAL A 152 -12.24 -11.23 9.53
C VAL A 152 -12.63 -9.77 9.77
N LEU A 153 -12.42 -9.24 10.98
CA LEU A 153 -12.73 -7.84 11.30
C LEU A 153 -11.92 -6.85 10.44
N GLN A 154 -10.63 -7.14 10.25
CA GLN A 154 -9.77 -6.28 9.42
C GLN A 154 -10.19 -6.30 7.95
N ALA A 155 -10.54 -7.47 7.43
CA ALA A 155 -11.03 -7.62 6.05
C ALA A 155 -12.34 -6.85 5.82
N LEU A 156 -13.28 -6.94 6.76
CA LEU A 156 -14.54 -6.19 6.70
C LEU A 156 -14.31 -4.67 6.82
N SER A 157 -13.33 -4.24 7.58
CA SER A 157 -12.94 -2.82 7.65
C SER A 157 -12.38 -2.33 6.31
N SER A 158 -11.59 -3.16 5.62
CA SER A 158 -11.04 -2.86 4.30
C SER A 158 -12.13 -2.72 3.23
N SER A 159 -13.26 -3.40 3.37
CA SER A 159 -14.43 -3.30 2.47
C SER A 159 -15.27 -2.04 2.68
N SER A 160 -14.80 -1.08 3.50
CA SER A 160 -15.49 0.18 3.83
C SER A 160 -16.81 -0.02 4.61
N GLY A 161 -16.93 -1.14 5.34
CA GLY A 161 -18.08 -1.43 6.18
C GLY A 161 -19.27 -2.02 5.45
N PHE A 162 -20.43 -1.93 6.08
CA PHE A 162 -21.67 -2.61 5.66
C PHE A 162 -22.67 -1.66 5.02
N THR A 163 -23.55 -2.20 4.17
CA THR A 163 -24.74 -1.49 3.73
C THR A 163 -25.82 -1.49 4.84
N GLN A 164 -26.85 -0.68 4.66
CA GLN A 164 -27.99 -0.62 5.60
C GLN A 164 -28.82 -1.92 5.66
N PHE A 165 -28.66 -2.81 4.69
CA PHE A 165 -29.40 -4.07 4.60
C PHE A 165 -28.63 -5.25 5.18
N ALA A 166 -27.37 -5.07 5.55
CA ALA A 166 -26.47 -6.13 6.00
C ALA A 166 -26.95 -6.82 7.28
N ARG A 167 -26.98 -8.13 7.25
CA ARG A 167 -27.28 -8.96 8.44
C ARG A 167 -26.00 -9.30 9.19
N ILE A 168 -25.45 -8.30 9.88
CA ILE A 168 -24.14 -8.36 10.54
C ILE A 168 -23.98 -9.43 11.63
N LYS A 169 -25.06 -10.09 12.04
CA LYS A 169 -25.01 -11.23 12.97
C LYS A 169 -24.82 -12.58 12.29
N ASN A 170 -25.06 -12.65 10.98
CA ASN A 170 -25.11 -13.89 10.20
C ASN A 170 -24.03 -13.95 9.15
N ILE A 171 -22.95 -13.21 9.33
CA ILE A 171 -21.78 -13.25 8.45
C ILE A 171 -21.14 -14.63 8.56
N TYR A 172 -20.54 -15.09 7.49
CA TYR A 172 -19.78 -16.33 7.52
C TYR A 172 -18.62 -16.29 6.53
N VAL A 173 -17.59 -17.05 6.85
CA VAL A 173 -16.44 -17.28 5.98
C VAL A 173 -16.57 -18.65 5.34
N LEU A 174 -16.47 -18.71 4.04
CA LEU A 174 -16.34 -19.95 3.27
C LEU A 174 -14.87 -20.22 3.05
N ARG A 175 -14.38 -21.30 3.61
CA ARG A 175 -13.01 -21.79 3.45
C ARG A 175 -13.03 -23.11 2.72
N THR A 176 -12.11 -23.31 1.79
CA THR A 176 -11.94 -24.59 1.11
C THR A 176 -10.74 -25.32 1.69
N GLU A 177 -10.99 -26.40 2.42
CA GLU A 177 -9.95 -27.26 2.98
C GLU A 177 -10.04 -28.65 2.36
N SER A 178 -8.95 -29.12 1.79
CA SER A 178 -8.89 -30.47 1.18
C SER A 178 -10.01 -30.75 0.18
N GLY A 179 -10.41 -29.72 -0.60
CA GLY A 179 -11.50 -29.85 -1.60
C GLY A 179 -12.92 -29.81 -1.02
N LYS A 180 -13.07 -29.66 0.29
CA LYS A 180 -14.38 -29.49 0.95
C LYS A 180 -14.55 -28.04 1.39
N GLN A 181 -15.74 -27.49 1.17
CA GLN A 181 -16.09 -26.15 1.60
C GLN A 181 -16.63 -26.19 3.03
N ILE A 182 -15.99 -25.42 3.91
CA ILE A 182 -16.36 -25.28 5.32
C ILE A 182 -16.97 -23.90 5.50
N LYS A 183 -18.07 -23.82 6.23
CA LYS A 183 -18.73 -22.59 6.60
C LYS A 183 -18.40 -22.26 8.06
N LEU A 184 -17.69 -21.15 8.28
CA LEU A 184 -17.29 -20.65 9.59
C LEU A 184 -18.17 -19.46 9.95
N PRO A 185 -19.04 -19.56 10.95
CA PRO A 185 -19.94 -18.46 11.33
C PRO A 185 -19.17 -17.33 11.99
N PHE A 186 -19.59 -16.10 11.72
CA PHE A 186 -19.02 -14.90 12.30
C PHE A 186 -20.11 -13.91 12.67
N ASN A 187 -20.16 -13.49 13.94
CA ASN A 187 -21.07 -12.46 14.43
C ASN A 187 -20.30 -11.17 14.72
N TYR A 188 -20.48 -10.16 13.88
CA TYR A 188 -19.78 -8.90 14.01
C TYR A 188 -20.04 -8.19 15.35
N LYS A 189 -21.29 -8.24 15.86
CA LYS A 189 -21.62 -7.61 17.15
C LYS A 189 -20.91 -8.27 18.32
N ASP A 190 -20.83 -9.59 18.32
CA ASP A 190 -20.17 -10.33 19.38
C ASP A 190 -18.64 -10.16 19.30
N ALA A 191 -18.10 -10.16 18.11
CA ALA A 191 -16.66 -9.94 17.89
C ALA A 191 -16.22 -8.55 18.41
N ILE A 192 -16.98 -7.48 18.10
CA ILE A 192 -16.66 -6.13 18.59
C ILE A 192 -16.85 -6.03 20.12
N SER A 193 -17.88 -6.67 20.67
CA SER A 193 -18.12 -6.63 22.12
C SER A 193 -17.18 -7.52 22.94
N GLY A 194 -16.31 -8.29 22.29
CA GLY A 194 -15.37 -9.21 22.94
C GLY A 194 -16.03 -10.45 23.56
N LYS A 195 -17.29 -10.77 23.21
CA LYS A 195 -18.00 -11.93 23.77
C LYS A 195 -17.48 -13.25 23.25
N ASN A 196 -17.20 -13.32 21.94
CA ASN A 196 -16.73 -14.53 21.26
C ASN A 196 -15.49 -14.19 20.41
N PRO A 197 -14.34 -13.92 21.01
CA PRO A 197 -13.15 -13.51 20.28
C PRO A 197 -12.62 -14.60 19.34
N GLU A 198 -12.90 -15.88 19.63
CA GLU A 198 -12.53 -17.03 18.81
C GLU A 198 -13.19 -17.05 17.42
N GLN A 199 -14.30 -16.31 17.23
CA GLN A 199 -14.92 -16.16 15.92
C GLN A 199 -14.13 -15.22 14.99
N ASN A 200 -13.28 -14.35 15.54
CA ASN A 200 -12.44 -13.47 14.75
C ASN A 200 -11.18 -14.21 14.28
N ILE A 201 -11.40 -15.21 13.45
CA ILE A 201 -10.38 -16.09 12.92
C ILE A 201 -9.40 -15.34 12.00
N GLU A 202 -8.20 -15.85 11.88
CA GLU A 202 -7.24 -15.47 10.87
C GLU A 202 -7.65 -16.04 9.52
N LEU A 203 -7.63 -15.19 8.49
CA LEU A 203 -8.03 -15.56 7.14
C LEU A 203 -6.90 -16.28 6.41
N GLN A 204 -7.29 -17.16 5.49
CA GLN A 204 -6.39 -17.89 4.61
C GLN A 204 -6.58 -17.45 3.16
N PRO A 205 -5.56 -17.63 2.29
CA PRO A 205 -5.69 -17.36 0.88
C PRO A 205 -6.86 -18.16 0.26
N GLY A 206 -7.73 -17.46 -0.47
CA GLY A 206 -8.91 -18.06 -1.07
C GLY A 206 -10.17 -18.03 -0.21
N ASP A 207 -10.12 -17.54 1.03
CA ASP A 207 -11.31 -17.37 1.87
C ASP A 207 -12.30 -16.40 1.24
N VAL A 208 -13.59 -16.72 1.34
CA VAL A 208 -14.69 -15.86 0.88
C VAL A 208 -15.55 -15.45 2.08
N ILE A 209 -15.56 -14.16 2.38
CA ILE A 209 -16.41 -13.59 3.42
C ILE A 209 -17.74 -13.20 2.79
N VAL A 210 -18.82 -13.78 3.30
CA VAL A 210 -20.18 -13.51 2.81
C VAL A 210 -20.97 -12.75 3.87
N VAL A 211 -21.47 -11.58 3.49
CA VAL A 211 -22.32 -10.72 4.31
C VAL A 211 -23.73 -10.76 3.75
N PRO A 212 -24.65 -11.50 4.35
CA PRO A 212 -26.03 -11.61 3.85
C PRO A 212 -26.88 -10.39 4.14
#